data_6a6b0b59401f40223f415569612f7242
#
_entry.id   6a6b0b59401f40223f415569612f7242
#
_cell.length_a   1.000
_cell.length_b   1.000
_cell.length_c   1.000
_cell.angle_alpha   90.00
_cell.angle_beta   90.00
_cell.angle_gamma   90.00
#
_symmetry.space_group_name_H-M   'P 1'
#
loop_
_entity.id
_entity.type
_entity.pdbx_description
1 polymer ?
#
loop_
_entity_poly.entity_id
_entity_poly.type
_entity_poly.pdbx_seq_one_letter_code
_entity_poly.pdbx_strand_id
1 'polypeptide(L)'
;PIVVDLFEMILKKQCGIIVDDYCDQYKRAGQWKRMWSAKKLNGTEVGKVLNSHYQKMGKRFEAKDVYSEHLKILTDHFSSDTRLKQLMEDLRNVESNIRNLAAHEIVSVTDETIKNLTGFYGRDIMSKIKELFGYTEISIRKGYWDSYDEMNRKILEQMSNE
;
A
#
# COMPACT_ATOMS: atom_id res chain seq x y z
N PRO A 1 -4.26 5.66 -4.86
CA PRO A 1 -3.69 6.50 -3.83
C PRO A 1 -2.36 5.94 -3.37
N ILE A 2 -1.69 6.64 -2.46
CA ILE A 2 -0.27 6.50 -2.14
C ILE A 2 0.20 5.05 -1.83
N VAL A 3 -0.63 4.23 -1.20
CA VAL A 3 -0.28 2.83 -0.89
C VAL A 3 -0.20 1.99 -2.16
N VAL A 4 -1.11 2.20 -3.10
CA VAL A 4 -1.08 1.51 -4.41
C VAL A 4 0.18 1.89 -5.17
N ASP A 5 0.47 3.19 -5.26
CA ASP A 5 1.64 3.70 -5.99
C ASP A 5 2.96 3.17 -5.39
N LEU A 6 3.05 3.15 -4.05
CA LEU A 6 4.21 2.58 -3.34
C LEU A 6 4.37 1.07 -3.63
N PHE A 7 3.29 0.31 -3.58
CA PHE A 7 3.33 -1.13 -3.85
C PHE A 7 3.67 -1.45 -5.30
N GLU A 8 3.23 -0.64 -6.26
CA GLU A 8 3.63 -0.78 -7.67
C GLU A 8 5.13 -0.56 -7.85
N MET A 9 5.70 0.48 -7.22
CA MET A 9 7.14 0.73 -7.26
C MET A 9 7.94 -0.43 -6.65
N ILE A 10 7.43 -1.02 -5.56
CA ILE A 10 8.04 -2.20 -4.94
C ILE A 10 7.98 -3.41 -5.88
N LEU A 11 6.82 -3.72 -6.44
CA LEU A 11 6.66 -4.82 -7.40
C LEU A 11 7.59 -4.69 -8.60
N LYS A 12 7.69 -3.48 -9.16
CA LYS A 12 8.60 -3.20 -10.26
C LYS A 12 10.04 -3.50 -9.87
N LYS A 13 10.51 -2.99 -8.73
CA LYS A 13 11.90 -3.14 -8.27
C LYS A 13 12.24 -4.55 -7.81
N GLN A 14 11.39 -5.16 -7.02
CA GLN A 14 11.67 -6.44 -6.36
C GLN A 14 11.29 -7.65 -7.20
N CYS A 15 10.26 -7.51 -8.04
CA CYS A 15 9.68 -8.63 -8.80
C CYS A 15 9.76 -8.44 -10.32
N GLY A 16 10.20 -7.29 -10.82
CA GLY A 16 10.25 -6.98 -12.25
C GLY A 16 8.86 -6.85 -12.89
N ILE A 17 7.81 -6.65 -12.10
CA ILE A 17 6.42 -6.57 -12.59
C ILE A 17 6.04 -5.10 -12.77
N ILE A 18 5.78 -4.72 -14.01
CA ILE A 18 5.25 -3.40 -14.38
C ILE A 18 3.73 -3.53 -14.50
N VAL A 19 2.99 -2.98 -13.53
CA VAL A 19 1.52 -3.14 -13.43
C VAL A 19 0.81 -2.59 -14.67
N ASP A 20 1.30 -1.51 -15.25
CA ASP A 20 0.72 -0.88 -16.44
C ASP A 20 0.70 -1.82 -17.66
N ASP A 21 1.62 -2.77 -17.76
CA ASP A 21 1.66 -3.76 -18.86
C ASP A 21 0.41 -4.68 -18.83
N TYR A 22 -0.24 -4.80 -17.68
CA TYR A 22 -1.42 -5.65 -17.46
C TYR A 22 -2.73 -4.86 -17.31
N CYS A 23 -2.69 -3.52 -17.47
CA CYS A 23 -3.84 -2.65 -17.25
C CYS A 23 -4.35 -1.99 -18.53
N ASP A 24 -5.64 -1.72 -18.55
CA ASP A 24 -6.27 -0.79 -19.49
C ASP A 24 -6.57 0.52 -18.78
N GLN A 25 -6.55 1.62 -19.55
CA GLN A 25 -6.90 2.94 -19.04
C GLN A 25 -8.35 3.26 -19.41
N TYR A 26 -9.07 3.88 -18.49
CA TYR A 26 -10.42 4.38 -18.72
C TYR A 26 -10.64 5.73 -18.05
N LYS A 27 -11.62 6.49 -18.53
CA LYS A 27 -11.93 7.82 -17.99
C LYS A 27 -13.19 7.75 -17.11
N ARG A 28 -13.10 8.22 -15.87
CA ARG A 28 -14.23 8.32 -14.95
C ARG A 28 -14.22 9.67 -14.25
N ALA A 29 -15.36 10.39 -14.29
CA ALA A 29 -15.49 11.73 -13.70
C ALA A 29 -14.35 12.70 -14.11
N GLY A 30 -13.97 12.68 -15.39
CA GLY A 30 -12.91 13.54 -15.92
C GLY A 30 -11.47 13.10 -15.64
N GLN A 31 -11.26 12.10 -14.80
CA GLN A 31 -9.93 11.58 -14.42
C GLN A 31 -9.62 10.26 -15.13
N TRP A 32 -8.37 10.08 -15.56
CA TRP A 32 -7.85 8.82 -16.04
C TRP A 32 -7.64 7.86 -14.87
N LYS A 33 -8.15 6.64 -15.02
CA LYS A 33 -7.99 5.54 -14.07
C LYS A 33 -7.49 4.30 -14.79
N ARG A 34 -6.96 3.35 -14.03
CA ARG A 34 -6.44 2.07 -14.51
C ARG A 34 -7.27 0.93 -13.91
N MET A 35 -7.51 -0.07 -14.72
CA MET A 35 -8.13 -1.32 -14.29
C MET A 35 -7.36 -2.50 -14.89
N TRP A 36 -7.36 -3.62 -14.23
CA TRP A 36 -6.81 -4.85 -14.76
C TRP A 36 -7.47 -5.20 -16.09
N SER A 37 -6.67 -5.58 -17.08
CA SER A 37 -7.16 -6.02 -18.40
C SER A 37 -7.24 -7.54 -18.43
N ALA A 38 -8.43 -8.09 -18.54
CA ALA A 38 -8.64 -9.53 -18.68
C ALA A 38 -7.85 -10.09 -19.89
N LYS A 39 -7.77 -9.33 -20.97
CA LYS A 39 -7.04 -9.70 -22.19
C LYS A 39 -5.52 -9.76 -21.93
N LYS A 40 -4.96 -8.74 -21.27
CA LYS A 40 -3.52 -8.66 -21.00
C LYS A 40 -3.07 -9.65 -19.91
N LEU A 41 -3.95 -9.98 -18.98
CA LEU A 41 -3.69 -10.98 -17.93
C LEU A 41 -3.76 -12.43 -18.45
N ASN A 42 -4.52 -12.65 -19.53
CA ASN A 42 -4.77 -14.00 -20.04
C ASN A 42 -3.46 -14.70 -20.44
N GLY A 43 -3.24 -15.90 -19.92
CA GLY A 43 -2.06 -16.72 -20.19
C GLY A 43 -0.79 -16.28 -19.45
N THR A 44 -0.82 -15.14 -18.73
CA THR A 44 0.35 -14.66 -17.98
C THR A 44 0.42 -15.26 -16.57
N GLU A 45 1.62 -15.27 -15.98
CA GLU A 45 1.83 -15.73 -14.61
C GLU A 45 1.13 -14.81 -13.60
N VAL A 46 1.13 -13.49 -13.83
CA VAL A 46 0.39 -12.51 -13.03
C VAL A 46 -1.10 -12.84 -13.00
N GLY A 47 -1.70 -13.11 -14.16
CA GLY A 47 -3.09 -13.51 -14.27
C GLY A 47 -3.40 -14.83 -13.56
N LYS A 48 -2.53 -15.83 -13.67
CA LYS A 48 -2.69 -17.12 -12.98
C LYS A 48 -2.64 -16.96 -11.46
N VAL A 49 -1.72 -16.16 -10.92
CA VAL A 49 -1.58 -15.90 -9.49
C VAL A 49 -2.84 -15.24 -8.94
N LEU A 50 -3.32 -14.17 -9.57
CA LEU A 50 -4.55 -13.48 -9.15
C LEU A 50 -5.75 -14.44 -9.20
N ASN A 51 -5.96 -15.14 -10.31
CA ASN A 51 -7.08 -16.07 -10.44
C ASN A 51 -7.01 -17.20 -9.39
N SER A 52 -5.85 -17.80 -9.18
CA SER A 52 -5.67 -18.89 -8.22
C SER A 52 -5.94 -18.44 -6.78
N HIS A 53 -5.52 -17.21 -6.42
CA HIS A 53 -5.79 -16.66 -5.10
C HIS A 53 -7.29 -16.55 -4.83
N TYR A 54 -8.04 -15.95 -5.77
CA TYR A 54 -9.48 -15.77 -5.60
C TYR A 54 -10.25 -17.09 -5.66
N GLN A 55 -9.81 -18.04 -6.50
CA GLN A 55 -10.40 -19.37 -6.55
C GLN A 55 -10.27 -20.14 -5.22
N LYS A 56 -9.14 -20.03 -4.52
CA LYS A 56 -8.96 -20.61 -3.17
C LYS A 56 -9.95 -20.05 -2.15
N MET A 57 -10.44 -18.84 -2.37
CA MET A 57 -11.46 -18.18 -1.55
C MET A 57 -12.90 -18.47 -2.04
N GLY A 58 -13.08 -19.36 -3.02
CA GLY A 58 -14.39 -19.64 -3.63
C GLY A 58 -14.93 -18.47 -4.47
N LYS A 59 -14.07 -17.56 -4.93
CA LYS A 59 -14.44 -16.37 -5.70
C LYS A 59 -13.79 -16.41 -7.08
N ARG A 60 -14.30 -15.59 -7.99
CA ARG A 60 -13.67 -15.32 -9.28
C ARG A 60 -12.94 -13.98 -9.20
N PHE A 61 -11.72 -13.93 -9.73
CA PHE A 61 -11.05 -12.66 -9.94
C PHE A 61 -11.78 -11.87 -11.01
N GLU A 62 -12.17 -10.65 -10.69
CA GLU A 62 -12.79 -9.71 -11.63
C GLU A 62 -11.77 -8.63 -11.99
N ALA A 63 -11.60 -8.41 -13.30
CA ALA A 63 -10.75 -7.32 -13.79
C ALA A 63 -11.40 -5.97 -13.47
N LYS A 64 -11.01 -5.39 -12.35
CA LYS A 64 -11.46 -4.11 -11.80
C LYS A 64 -10.27 -3.18 -11.58
N ASP A 65 -10.52 -2.05 -10.93
CA ASP A 65 -9.47 -1.11 -10.50
C ASP A 65 -8.34 -1.84 -9.78
N VAL A 66 -7.12 -1.31 -9.92
CA VAL A 66 -5.95 -1.84 -9.22
C VAL A 66 -6.04 -1.45 -7.75
N TYR A 67 -6.02 -2.44 -6.86
CA TYR A 67 -6.03 -2.26 -5.41
C TYR A 67 -4.73 -2.75 -4.77
N SER A 68 -4.38 -2.20 -3.64
CA SER A 68 -3.21 -2.62 -2.84
C SER A 68 -3.23 -4.12 -2.49
N GLU A 69 -4.43 -4.71 -2.35
CA GLU A 69 -4.62 -6.16 -2.14
C GLU A 69 -4.05 -6.98 -3.30
N HIS A 70 -4.35 -6.62 -4.54
CA HIS A 70 -3.83 -7.33 -5.71
C HIS A 70 -2.30 -7.30 -5.75
N LEU A 71 -1.71 -6.14 -5.45
CA LEU A 71 -0.26 -5.94 -5.46
C LEU A 71 0.43 -6.74 -4.34
N LYS A 72 -0.21 -6.80 -3.17
CA LYS A 72 0.24 -7.65 -2.06
C LYS A 72 0.23 -9.13 -2.43
N ILE A 73 -0.87 -9.63 -3.04
CA ILE A 73 -0.97 -11.01 -3.52
C ILE A 73 0.18 -11.35 -4.47
N LEU A 74 0.48 -10.45 -5.40
CA LEU A 74 1.59 -10.63 -6.34
C LEU A 74 2.94 -10.63 -5.61
N THR A 75 3.16 -9.72 -4.67
CA THR A 75 4.41 -9.70 -3.89
C THR A 75 4.57 -10.96 -3.05
N ASP A 76 3.50 -11.48 -2.46
CA ASP A 76 3.54 -12.72 -1.69
C ASP A 76 3.96 -13.93 -2.53
N HIS A 77 3.60 -13.93 -3.80
CA HIS A 77 3.97 -14.99 -4.73
C HIS A 77 5.38 -14.84 -5.29
N PHE A 78 5.71 -13.63 -5.77
CA PHE A 78 6.95 -13.42 -6.54
C PHE A 78 8.17 -13.05 -5.69
N SER A 79 7.99 -12.58 -4.47
CA SER A 79 9.09 -12.27 -3.55
C SER A 79 9.29 -13.40 -2.53
N SER A 80 10.53 -13.65 -2.14
CA SER A 80 10.88 -14.51 -1.00
C SER A 80 11.15 -13.71 0.28
N ASP A 81 11.16 -12.37 0.23
CA ASP A 81 11.46 -11.50 1.35
C ASP A 81 10.29 -11.44 2.34
N THR A 82 10.46 -12.14 3.46
CA THR A 82 9.44 -12.22 4.52
C THR A 82 9.21 -10.88 5.22
N ARG A 83 10.27 -10.06 5.36
CA ARG A 83 10.15 -8.74 5.98
C ARG A 83 9.34 -7.79 5.10
N LEU A 84 9.60 -7.77 3.80
CA LEU A 84 8.83 -7.00 2.83
C LEU A 84 7.35 -7.39 2.88
N LYS A 85 7.05 -8.69 2.85
CA LYS A 85 5.66 -9.20 2.91
C LYS A 85 4.94 -8.72 4.16
N GLN A 86 5.61 -8.77 5.33
CA GLN A 86 5.04 -8.32 6.59
C GLN A 86 4.78 -6.81 6.59
N LEU A 87 5.72 -6.00 6.12
CA LEU A 87 5.55 -4.55 6.02
C LEU A 87 4.37 -4.16 5.11
N MET A 88 4.22 -4.83 3.98
CA MET A 88 3.09 -4.59 3.06
C MET A 88 1.77 -5.02 3.68
N GLU A 89 1.73 -6.13 4.43
CA GLU A 89 0.53 -6.56 5.17
C GLU A 89 0.13 -5.54 6.23
N ASP A 90 1.09 -5.09 7.04
CA ASP A 90 0.86 -4.09 8.08
C ASP A 90 0.28 -2.80 7.48
N LEU A 91 0.87 -2.30 6.39
CA LEU A 91 0.40 -1.06 5.74
C LEU A 91 -0.98 -1.24 5.10
N ARG A 92 -1.28 -2.41 4.56
CA ARG A 92 -2.62 -2.73 4.04
C ARG A 92 -3.68 -2.74 5.15
N ASN A 93 -3.36 -3.33 6.28
CA ASN A 93 -4.25 -3.34 7.44
C ASN A 93 -4.52 -1.92 7.94
N VAL A 94 -3.50 -1.08 8.00
CA VAL A 94 -3.64 0.35 8.31
C VAL A 94 -4.55 1.04 7.29
N GLU A 95 -4.31 0.87 5.98
CA GLU A 95 -5.11 1.47 4.91
C GLU A 95 -6.59 1.08 5.03
N SER A 96 -6.88 -0.21 5.23
CA SER A 96 -8.23 -0.74 5.33
C SER A 96 -8.98 -0.18 6.54
N ASN A 97 -8.34 -0.18 7.72
CA ASN A 97 -8.95 0.27 8.96
C ASN A 97 -9.20 1.78 8.97
N ILE A 98 -8.23 2.59 8.53
CA ILE A 98 -8.40 4.05 8.45
C ILE A 98 -9.45 4.44 7.41
N ARG A 99 -9.49 3.74 6.26
CA ARG A 99 -10.51 4.01 5.23
C ARG A 99 -11.92 3.73 5.76
N ASN A 100 -12.11 2.64 6.49
CA ASN A 100 -13.40 2.29 7.08
C ASN A 100 -13.83 3.33 8.12
N LEU A 101 -12.93 3.79 8.99
CA LEU A 101 -13.21 4.86 9.94
C LEU A 101 -13.63 6.16 9.23
N ALA A 102 -12.84 6.61 8.26
CA ALA A 102 -13.11 7.84 7.51
C ALA A 102 -14.41 7.79 6.68
N ALA A 103 -14.89 6.59 6.32
CA ALA A 103 -16.12 6.41 5.57
C ALA A 103 -17.38 6.41 6.45
N HIS A 104 -17.25 6.05 7.73
CA HIS A 104 -18.40 5.81 8.59
C HIS A 104 -18.54 6.79 9.76
N GLU A 105 -17.50 7.53 10.11
CA GLU A 105 -17.52 8.40 11.27
C GLU A 105 -16.81 9.75 10.98
N ILE A 106 -17.47 10.86 11.38
CA ILE A 106 -16.82 12.18 11.49
C ILE A 106 -16.19 12.24 12.87
N VAL A 107 -15.02 11.62 13.04
CA VAL A 107 -14.29 11.63 14.31
C VAL A 107 -12.93 12.29 14.16
N SER A 108 -12.48 12.91 15.22
CA SER A 108 -11.10 13.35 15.34
C SER A 108 -10.19 12.12 15.36
N VAL A 109 -9.28 12.03 14.38
CA VAL A 109 -8.31 10.93 14.30
C VAL A 109 -7.15 11.26 15.21
N THR A 110 -7.15 10.69 16.43
CA THR A 110 -6.03 10.81 17.37
C THR A 110 -5.06 9.64 17.19
N ASP A 111 -3.84 9.78 17.70
CA ASP A 111 -2.83 8.72 17.67
C ASP A 111 -3.30 7.46 18.44
N GLU A 112 -4.09 7.66 19.50
CA GLU A 112 -4.70 6.56 20.26
C GLU A 112 -5.80 5.86 19.46
N THR A 113 -6.62 6.60 18.72
CA THR A 113 -7.60 6.02 17.80
C THR A 113 -6.91 5.19 16.72
N ILE A 114 -5.83 5.69 16.14
CA ILE A 114 -5.03 4.95 15.16
C ILE A 114 -4.48 3.66 15.80
N LYS A 115 -3.91 3.75 17.01
CA LYS A 115 -3.36 2.60 17.72
C LYS A 115 -4.41 1.54 18.00
N ASN A 116 -5.59 1.93 18.44
CA ASN A 116 -6.68 1.00 18.74
C ASN A 116 -7.19 0.27 17.49
N LEU A 117 -7.24 0.96 16.35
CA LEU A 117 -7.74 0.40 15.10
C LEU A 117 -6.71 -0.45 14.35
N THR A 118 -5.44 -0.08 14.41
CA THR A 118 -4.39 -0.66 13.56
C THR A 118 -3.37 -1.49 14.32
N GLY A 119 -3.29 -1.33 15.64
CA GLY A 119 -2.24 -1.90 16.48
C GLY A 119 -0.94 -1.09 16.49
N PHE A 120 -0.85 0.02 15.71
CA PHE A 120 0.35 0.83 15.55
C PHE A 120 0.08 2.30 15.89
N TYR A 121 1.03 2.97 16.53
CA TYR A 121 1.05 4.43 16.60
C TYR A 121 1.45 5.04 15.26
N GLY A 122 1.10 6.30 15.03
CA GLY A 122 1.44 7.00 13.78
C GLY A 122 2.94 6.98 13.46
N ARG A 123 3.80 7.11 14.48
CA ARG A 123 5.27 7.00 14.34
C ARG A 123 5.71 5.60 13.85
N ASP A 124 5.04 4.53 14.28
CA ASP A 124 5.38 3.17 13.88
C ASP A 124 4.98 2.94 12.41
N ILE A 125 3.81 3.47 12.02
CA ILE A 125 3.33 3.45 10.63
C ILE A 125 4.31 4.20 9.73
N MET A 126 4.77 5.39 10.16
CA MET A 126 5.72 6.17 9.39
C MET A 126 7.08 5.47 9.27
N SER A 127 7.55 4.80 10.33
CA SER A 127 8.76 3.98 10.28
C SER A 127 8.65 2.85 9.26
N LYS A 128 7.50 2.16 9.20
CA LYS A 128 7.23 1.11 8.21
C LYS A 128 7.19 1.66 6.78
N ILE A 129 6.59 2.82 6.57
CA ILE A 129 6.58 3.50 5.27
C ILE A 129 8.00 3.85 4.84
N LYS A 130 8.82 4.42 5.73
CA LYS A 130 10.23 4.73 5.46
C LYS A 130 11.01 3.47 5.05
N GLU A 131 10.81 2.36 5.76
CA GLU A 131 11.45 1.09 5.44
C GLU A 131 11.00 0.55 4.07
N LEU A 132 9.70 0.63 3.73
CA LEU A 132 9.17 0.23 2.43
C LEU A 132 9.74 1.04 1.26
N PHE A 133 10.04 2.32 1.45
CA PHE A 133 10.73 3.11 0.42
C PHE A 133 12.11 2.56 0.06
N GLY A 134 12.78 1.89 1.00
CA GLY A 134 14.05 1.19 0.72
C GLY A 134 13.94 0.04 -0.29
N TYR A 135 12.73 -0.48 -0.51
CA TYR A 135 12.44 -1.51 -1.50
C TYR A 135 12.06 -0.97 -2.89
N THR A 136 12.04 0.34 -3.07
CA THR A 136 11.73 1.01 -4.33
C THR A 136 12.99 1.46 -5.08
N GLU A 137 12.81 1.97 -6.30
CA GLU A 137 13.89 2.61 -7.07
C GLU A 137 14.18 4.05 -6.60
N ILE A 138 13.34 4.59 -5.69
CA ILE A 138 13.48 5.97 -5.23
C ILE A 138 14.66 6.06 -4.28
N SER A 139 15.68 6.81 -4.69
CA SER A 139 16.79 7.17 -3.82
C SER A 139 16.39 8.34 -2.93
N ILE A 140 16.07 8.06 -1.69
CA ILE A 140 15.78 9.09 -0.70
C ILE A 140 17.10 9.67 -0.22
N ARG A 141 17.30 10.98 -0.41
CA ARG A 141 18.50 11.67 0.06
C ARG A 141 18.59 11.55 1.58
N LYS A 142 19.82 11.38 2.10
CA LYS A 142 20.10 11.46 3.54
C LYS A 142 19.51 12.79 4.07
N GLY A 143 18.74 12.73 5.14
CA GLY A 143 18.08 13.89 5.72
C GLY A 143 16.72 14.27 5.11
N TYR A 144 16.21 13.53 4.12
CA TYR A 144 14.88 13.83 3.52
C TYR A 144 13.76 13.83 4.56
N TRP A 145 13.86 12.96 5.57
CA TRP A 145 12.87 12.85 6.65
C TRP A 145 13.19 13.72 7.87
N ASP A 146 14.35 14.39 7.92
CA ASP A 146 14.81 15.13 9.10
C ASP A 146 13.86 16.25 9.48
N SER A 147 13.30 16.98 8.51
CA SER A 147 12.31 18.03 8.76
C SER A 147 11.02 17.50 9.37
N TYR A 148 10.58 16.31 8.98
CA TYR A 148 9.41 15.66 9.54
C TYR A 148 9.68 15.19 10.97
N ASP A 149 10.83 14.55 11.20
CA ASP A 149 11.25 14.07 12.51
C ASP A 149 11.49 15.24 13.49
N GLU A 150 12.06 16.35 13.01
CA GLU A 150 12.24 17.58 13.78
C GLU A 150 10.91 18.24 14.15
N MET A 151 9.95 18.29 13.22
CA MET A 151 8.62 18.80 13.49
C MET A 151 7.91 17.96 14.56
N ASN A 152 7.94 16.65 14.45
CA ASN A 152 7.35 15.76 15.44
C ASN A 152 7.99 15.90 16.81
N ARG A 153 9.32 16.04 16.88
CA ARG A 153 10.03 16.29 18.12
C ARG A 153 9.57 17.57 18.81
N LYS A 154 9.45 18.66 18.05
CA LYS A 154 8.97 19.96 18.59
C LYS A 154 7.54 19.89 19.10
N ILE A 155 6.64 19.17 18.40
CA ILE A 155 5.26 18.98 18.86
C ILE A 155 5.26 18.21 20.20
N LEU A 156 6.01 17.13 20.30
CA LEU A 156 6.07 16.33 21.52
C LEU A 156 6.66 17.10 22.70
N GLU A 157 7.67 17.93 22.47
CA GLU A 157 8.25 18.79 23.50
C GLU A 157 7.24 19.85 24.02
N GLN A 158 6.44 20.43 23.13
CA GLN A 158 5.38 21.36 23.54
C GLN A 158 4.29 20.69 24.37
N MET A 159 3.84 19.49 23.97
CA MET A 159 2.83 18.74 24.69
C MET A 159 3.31 18.23 26.06
N SER A 160 4.62 18.08 26.27
CA SER A 160 5.20 17.62 27.54
C SER A 160 5.43 18.76 28.55
N ASN A 161 5.31 20.02 28.13
CA ASN A 161 5.49 21.21 28.93
C ASN A 161 4.17 21.86 29.38
N GLU A 162 3.03 21.27 29.02
CA GLU A 162 1.69 21.58 29.51
C GLU A 162 1.27 20.58 30.61
#